data_3a6c405e21c835685d181b2c4a25d4c7
#
_entry.id   3a6c405e21c835685d181b2c4a25d4c7
#
_cell.length_a   1.000
_cell.length_b   1.000
_cell.length_c   1.000
_cell.angle_alpha   90.00
_cell.angle_beta   90.00
_cell.angle_gamma   90.00
#
_symmetry.space_group_name_H-M   'P 1'
#
loop_
_entity.id
_entity.type
_entity.pdbx_description
1 polymer ?
#
loop_
_entity_poly.entity_id
_entity_poly.type
_entity_poly.pdbx_seq_one_letter_code
_entity_poly.pdbx_strand_id
1 'polypeptide(L)'
;VTAAVCAAARQVLLGTGPTSGRYVRRRPLWNTGASFGLPIPRRALAPLSVLALGAAWLLRRRSPLGAGLILGGGLSNLWERLRRGGVFDYVQFPRAPGRIKRFVFNLADFAIFAGVLALLRGER
;
A
#
# COMPACT_ATOMS: atom_id res chain seq x y z
N VAL A 1 2.47 -6.06 13.54
CA VAL A 1 3.84 -6.10 13.03
C VAL A 1 3.93 -5.45 11.66
N THR A 2 3.10 -5.86 10.70
CA THR A 2 3.14 -5.29 9.34
C THR A 2 2.94 -3.77 9.33
N ALA A 3 1.96 -3.26 10.09
CA ALA A 3 1.71 -1.83 10.16
C ALA A 3 2.89 -1.07 10.79
N ALA A 4 3.52 -1.65 11.82
CA ALA A 4 4.68 -1.04 12.46
C ALA A 4 5.89 -0.98 11.52
N VAL A 5 6.14 -2.06 10.76
CA VAL A 5 7.22 -2.09 9.76
C VAL A 5 6.98 -1.06 8.67
N CYS A 6 5.74 -0.93 8.17
CA CYS A 6 5.39 0.07 7.18
C CYS A 6 5.61 1.50 7.71
N ALA A 7 5.23 1.76 8.95
CA ALA A 7 5.45 3.06 9.57
C ALA A 7 6.94 3.38 9.74
N ALA A 8 7.74 2.40 10.17
CA ALA A 8 9.18 2.56 10.30
C ALA A 8 9.86 2.85 8.96
N ALA A 9 9.50 2.08 7.92
CA ALA A 9 10.02 2.28 6.58
C ALA A 9 9.69 3.68 6.05
N ARG A 10 8.48 4.16 6.31
CA ARG A 10 8.05 5.50 5.93
C ARG A 10 8.90 6.58 6.59
N GLN A 11 9.15 6.46 7.89
CA GLN A 11 9.96 7.43 8.62
C GLN A 11 11.40 7.49 8.09
N VAL A 12 12.00 6.35 7.81
CA VAL A 12 13.34 6.27 7.23
C VAL A 12 13.37 6.92 5.85
N LEU A 13 12.39 6.61 4.99
CA LEU A 13 12.39 7.05 3.60
C LEU A 13 11.98 8.50 3.41
N LEU A 14 11.25 9.09 4.37
CA LEU A 14 10.92 10.52 4.33
C LEU A 14 12.17 11.41 4.35
N GLY A 15 13.24 10.96 5.02
CA GLY A 15 14.48 11.70 5.09
C GLY A 15 15.42 11.50 3.91
N THR A 16 15.03 10.71 2.89
CA THR A 16 15.89 10.39 1.76
C THR A 16 15.38 11.01 0.47
N GLY A 17 16.31 11.45 -0.38
CA GLY A 17 15.99 12.00 -1.69
C GLY A 17 15.69 10.92 -2.74
N PRO A 18 15.29 11.33 -3.96
CA PRO A 18 15.06 10.39 -5.04
C PRO A 18 16.37 9.73 -5.47
N THR A 19 16.29 8.45 -5.83
CA THR A 19 17.39 7.71 -6.45
C THR A 19 16.97 7.23 -7.83
N SER A 20 17.94 7.10 -8.74
CA SER A 20 17.71 6.62 -10.08
C SER A 20 18.25 5.20 -10.22
N GLY A 21 17.36 4.24 -10.44
CA GLY A 21 17.71 2.85 -10.72
C GLY A 21 17.13 2.41 -12.04
N ARG A 22 17.70 1.33 -12.64
CA ARG A 22 17.24 0.83 -13.94
C ARG A 22 15.86 0.17 -13.84
N TYR A 23 15.63 -0.68 -12.82
CA TYR A 23 14.38 -1.43 -12.64
C TYR A 23 13.56 -0.95 -11.45
N VAL A 24 14.23 -0.39 -10.45
CA VAL A 24 13.61 0.14 -9.25
C VAL A 24 14.13 1.54 -9.01
N ARG A 25 13.22 2.49 -8.85
CA ARG A 25 13.55 3.89 -8.58
C ARG A 25 12.89 4.32 -7.30
N ARG A 26 13.64 5.01 -6.44
CA ARG A 26 13.06 5.68 -5.27
C ARG A 26 12.65 7.09 -5.68
N ARG A 27 11.34 7.33 -5.70
CA ARG A 27 10.76 8.62 -6.10
C ARG A 27 9.76 9.07 -5.04
N PRO A 28 10.16 9.95 -4.10
CA PRO A 28 9.24 10.46 -3.10
C PRO A 28 8.05 11.19 -3.76
N LEU A 29 6.85 10.80 -3.39
CA LEU A 29 5.62 11.39 -3.92
C LEU A 29 4.53 11.36 -2.85
N TRP A 30 3.89 12.52 -2.64
CA TRP A 30 2.73 12.62 -1.75
C TRP A 30 1.46 12.29 -2.54
N ASN A 31 0.83 11.15 -2.24
CA ASN A 31 -0.35 10.68 -2.94
C ASN A 31 -1.62 10.99 -2.15
N THR A 32 -2.46 11.89 -2.69
CA THR A 32 -3.76 12.23 -2.12
C THR A 32 -4.90 11.40 -2.70
N GLY A 33 -4.62 10.60 -3.74
CA GLY A 33 -5.60 9.72 -4.39
C GLY A 33 -5.51 8.28 -3.90
N ALA A 34 -6.13 7.36 -4.65
CA ALA A 34 -6.10 5.94 -4.37
C ALA A 34 -4.77 5.31 -4.78
N SER A 35 -4.45 4.17 -4.20
CA SER A 35 -3.32 3.34 -4.62
C SER A 35 -3.51 2.89 -6.07
N PHE A 36 -2.40 2.66 -6.79
CA PHE A 36 -2.38 2.18 -8.17
C PHE A 36 -3.02 3.15 -9.18
N GLY A 37 -3.15 4.44 -8.83
CA GLY A 37 -3.72 5.43 -9.73
C GLY A 37 -5.19 5.22 -10.09
N LEU A 38 -5.93 4.47 -9.26
CA LEU A 38 -7.34 4.20 -9.48
C LEU A 38 -8.17 5.49 -9.42
N PRO A 39 -9.16 5.67 -10.32
CA PRO A 39 -9.97 6.87 -10.39
C PRO A 39 -11.07 6.88 -9.31
N ILE A 40 -10.68 6.78 -8.04
CA ILE A 40 -11.59 6.77 -6.91
C ILE A 40 -11.63 8.18 -6.30
N PRO A 41 -12.82 8.77 -6.11
CA PRO A 41 -12.93 10.07 -5.45
C PRO A 41 -12.29 10.05 -4.07
N ARG A 42 -11.59 11.12 -3.73
CA ARG A 42 -10.89 11.23 -2.44
C ARG A 42 -11.80 10.97 -1.24
N ARG A 43 -13.04 11.47 -1.29
CA ARG A 43 -14.03 11.28 -0.24
C ARG A 43 -14.48 9.83 -0.04
N ALA A 44 -14.29 8.98 -1.07
CA ALA A 44 -14.67 7.57 -1.03
C ALA A 44 -13.54 6.68 -0.52
N LEU A 45 -12.30 7.17 -0.39
CA LEU A 45 -11.15 6.36 -0.04
C LEU A 45 -11.25 5.77 1.36
N ALA A 46 -11.62 6.56 2.37
CA ALA A 46 -11.73 6.06 3.73
C ALA A 46 -12.86 5.03 3.89
N PRO A 47 -14.11 5.28 3.41
CA PRO A 47 -15.15 4.26 3.46
C PRO A 47 -14.80 2.97 2.71
N LEU A 48 -14.23 3.08 1.51
CA LEU A 48 -13.82 1.89 0.73
C LEU A 48 -12.69 1.13 1.43
N SER A 49 -11.75 1.83 2.05
CA SER A 49 -10.68 1.20 2.82
C SER A 49 -11.24 0.43 4.01
N VAL A 50 -12.21 0.99 4.73
CA VAL A 50 -12.87 0.32 5.86
C VAL A 50 -13.59 -0.94 5.37
N LEU A 51 -14.30 -0.88 4.24
CA LEU A 51 -14.97 -2.05 3.66
C LEU A 51 -13.97 -3.14 3.27
N ALA A 52 -12.85 -2.77 2.66
CA ALA A 52 -11.80 -3.72 2.29
C ALA A 52 -11.16 -4.38 3.51
N LEU A 53 -10.90 -3.60 4.55
CA LEU A 53 -10.37 -4.12 5.82
C LEU A 53 -11.35 -5.06 6.51
N GLY A 54 -12.64 -4.71 6.49
CA GLY A 54 -13.71 -5.58 7.01
C GLY A 54 -13.78 -6.90 6.26
N ALA A 55 -13.69 -6.87 4.94
CA ALA A 55 -13.67 -8.08 4.12
C ALA A 55 -12.46 -8.96 4.45
N ALA A 56 -11.28 -8.35 4.59
CA ALA A 56 -10.08 -9.10 4.99
C ALA A 56 -10.24 -9.75 6.36
N TRP A 57 -10.85 -9.06 7.31
CA TRP A 57 -11.15 -9.61 8.64
C TRP A 57 -12.09 -10.80 8.56
N LEU A 58 -13.16 -10.71 7.76
CA LEU A 58 -14.10 -11.81 7.57
C LEU A 58 -13.45 -13.04 6.91
N LEU A 59 -12.46 -12.81 6.06
CA LEU A 59 -11.73 -13.87 5.36
C LEU A 59 -10.48 -14.36 6.11
N ARG A 60 -10.24 -13.91 7.33
CA ARG A 60 -9.03 -14.23 8.09
C ARG A 60 -8.83 -15.73 8.33
N ARG A 61 -9.91 -16.51 8.36
CA ARG A 61 -9.81 -17.96 8.56
C ARG A 61 -9.33 -18.70 7.31
N ARG A 62 -9.64 -18.15 6.13
CA ARG A 62 -9.13 -18.69 4.88
C ARG A 62 -7.61 -18.54 4.76
N SER A 63 -7.11 -17.37 5.12
CA SER A 63 -5.67 -17.11 5.11
C SER A 63 -5.32 -16.07 6.21
N PRO A 64 -4.90 -16.54 7.40
CA PRO A 64 -4.44 -15.62 8.43
C PRO A 64 -3.27 -14.75 7.97
N LEU A 65 -2.34 -15.31 7.18
CA LEU A 65 -1.22 -14.56 6.60
C LEU A 65 -1.72 -13.46 5.68
N GLY A 66 -2.60 -13.82 4.73
CA GLY A 66 -3.15 -12.85 3.77
C GLY A 66 -3.94 -11.75 4.45
N ALA A 67 -4.81 -12.12 5.38
CA ALA A 67 -5.60 -11.14 6.14
C ALA A 67 -4.70 -10.22 6.96
N GLY A 68 -3.67 -10.76 7.61
CA GLY A 68 -2.72 -9.97 8.40
C GLY A 68 -1.95 -8.95 7.55
N LEU A 69 -1.51 -9.35 6.37
CA LEU A 69 -0.81 -8.45 5.45
C LEU A 69 -1.74 -7.34 4.93
N ILE A 70 -2.96 -7.67 4.56
CA ILE A 70 -3.94 -6.68 4.09
C ILE A 70 -4.32 -5.72 5.22
N LEU A 71 -4.63 -6.25 6.40
CA LEU A 71 -5.01 -5.43 7.55
C LEU A 71 -3.86 -4.51 7.97
N GLY A 72 -2.64 -5.04 8.07
CA GLY A 72 -1.48 -4.24 8.46
C GLY A 72 -1.15 -3.15 7.45
N GLY A 73 -1.04 -3.50 6.18
CA GLY A 73 -0.77 -2.54 5.12
C GLY A 73 -1.90 -1.53 4.91
N GLY A 74 -3.14 -2.03 4.89
CA GLY A 74 -4.32 -1.19 4.70
C GLY A 74 -4.54 -0.22 5.86
N LEU A 75 -4.35 -0.66 7.10
CA LEU A 75 -4.43 0.22 8.27
C LEU A 75 -3.33 1.29 8.24
N SER A 76 -2.12 0.93 7.82
CA SER A 76 -1.04 1.89 7.70
C SER A 76 -1.38 3.01 6.70
N ASN A 77 -1.87 2.66 5.52
CA ASN A 77 -2.27 3.64 4.51
C ASN A 77 -3.48 4.46 4.95
N LEU A 78 -4.48 3.82 5.53
CA LEU A 78 -5.67 4.53 6.01
C LEU A 78 -5.33 5.53 7.12
N TRP A 79 -4.52 5.10 8.10
CA TRP A 79 -4.09 5.98 9.19
C TRP A 79 -3.37 7.22 8.67
N GLU A 80 -2.47 7.04 7.70
CA GLU A 80 -1.74 8.17 7.14
C GLU A 80 -2.67 9.13 6.40
N ARG A 81 -3.64 8.60 5.63
CA ARG A 81 -4.64 9.44 4.95
C ARG A 81 -5.49 10.24 5.92
N LEU A 82 -5.96 9.60 6.99
CA LEU A 82 -6.79 10.28 8.00
C LEU A 82 -6.01 11.34 8.76
N ARG A 83 -4.74 11.06 9.06
CA ARG A 83 -3.91 11.96 9.85
C ARG A 83 -3.28 13.07 9.03
N ARG A 84 -2.83 12.78 7.81
CA ARG A 84 -2.04 13.71 6.99
C ARG A 84 -2.70 14.10 5.68
N GLY A 85 -3.86 13.54 5.37
CA GLY A 85 -4.60 13.84 4.14
C GLY A 85 -4.07 13.16 2.90
N GLY A 86 -3.07 12.29 3.00
CA GLY A 86 -2.51 11.55 1.88
C GLY A 86 -1.54 10.49 2.34
N VAL A 87 -0.92 9.77 1.39
CA VAL A 87 0.05 8.71 1.65
C VAL A 87 1.36 9.05 0.96
N PHE A 88 2.46 8.84 1.66
CA PHE A 88 3.79 9.01 1.10
C PHE A 88 4.19 7.75 0.33
N ASP A 89 4.32 7.88 -0.98
CA ASP A 89 4.76 6.82 -1.89
C ASP A 89 6.19 7.10 -2.35
N TYR A 90 6.99 6.07 -2.59
CA TYR A 90 8.42 6.25 -2.83
C TYR A 90 9.07 5.23 -3.77
N VAL A 91 8.39 4.15 -4.16
CA VAL A 91 8.95 3.11 -5.02
C VAL A 91 8.31 3.16 -6.40
N GLN A 92 9.14 3.29 -7.44
CA GLN A 92 8.69 3.29 -8.83
C GLN A 92 9.47 2.24 -9.63
N PHE A 93 8.78 1.59 -10.57
CA PHE A 93 9.37 0.59 -11.47
C PHE A 93 9.39 1.17 -12.90
N PRO A 94 10.46 1.85 -13.31
CA PRO A 94 10.48 2.58 -14.60
C PRO A 94 10.43 1.67 -15.83
N ARG A 95 10.73 0.38 -15.68
CA ARG A 95 10.68 -0.59 -16.77
C ARG A 95 9.48 -1.52 -16.73
N ALA A 96 8.53 -1.30 -15.81
CA ALA A 96 7.31 -2.09 -15.74
C ALA A 96 6.43 -1.86 -16.97
N PRO A 97 5.62 -2.86 -17.39
CA PRO A 97 4.77 -2.74 -18.57
C PRO A 97 3.58 -1.80 -18.34
N GLY A 98 3.13 -1.17 -19.40
CA GLY A 98 1.92 -0.36 -19.41
C GLY A 98 1.99 0.84 -18.49
N ARG A 99 0.90 1.06 -17.73
CA ARG A 99 0.78 2.19 -16.80
C ARG A 99 1.52 1.96 -15.48
N ILE A 100 1.90 0.73 -15.17
CA ILE A 100 2.55 0.39 -13.89
C ILE A 100 3.83 1.21 -13.70
N LYS A 101 4.57 1.47 -14.75
CA LYS A 101 5.80 2.28 -14.72
C LYS A 101 5.57 3.72 -14.22
N ARG A 102 4.34 4.22 -14.29
CA ARG A 102 3.97 5.57 -13.84
C ARG A 102 3.56 5.62 -12.38
N PHE A 103 3.22 4.46 -11.80
CA PHE A 103 2.75 4.40 -10.42
C PHE A 103 3.90 4.43 -9.46
N VAL A 104 3.70 5.09 -8.33
CA VAL A 104 4.63 5.09 -7.21
C VAL A 104 3.95 4.36 -6.05
N PHE A 105 4.68 3.45 -5.42
CA PHE A 105 4.17 2.55 -4.39
C PHE A 105 4.88 2.79 -3.06
N ASN A 106 4.30 2.28 -1.99
CA ASN A 106 4.95 2.20 -0.68
C ASN A 106 4.97 0.75 -0.18
N LEU A 107 5.64 0.51 0.95
CA LEU A 107 5.75 -0.84 1.51
C LEU A 107 4.38 -1.43 1.86
N ALA A 108 3.44 -0.60 2.32
CA ALA A 108 2.08 -1.05 2.63
C ALA A 108 1.35 -1.57 1.39
N ASP A 109 1.56 -0.97 0.23
CA ASP A 109 0.99 -1.45 -1.04
C ASP A 109 1.46 -2.87 -1.36
N PHE A 110 2.76 -3.15 -1.18
CA PHE A 110 3.31 -4.49 -1.40
C PHE A 110 2.75 -5.49 -0.40
N ALA A 111 2.58 -5.10 0.87
CA ALA A 111 1.96 -5.96 1.88
C ALA A 111 0.52 -6.31 1.51
N ILE A 112 -0.27 -5.33 1.08
CA ILE A 112 -1.65 -5.54 0.64
C ILE A 112 -1.68 -6.47 -0.56
N PHE A 113 -0.83 -6.24 -1.56
CA PHE A 113 -0.77 -7.06 -2.77
C PHE A 113 -0.39 -8.50 -2.45
N ALA A 114 0.65 -8.71 -1.64
CA ALA A 114 1.06 -10.04 -1.20
C ALA A 114 -0.04 -10.72 -0.38
N GLY A 115 -0.76 -9.95 0.45
CA GLY A 115 -1.88 -10.45 1.24
C GLY A 115 -3.05 -10.92 0.36
N VAL A 116 -3.37 -10.19 -0.69
CA VAL A 116 -4.40 -10.60 -1.65
C VAL A 116 -4.02 -11.90 -2.33
N LEU A 117 -2.78 -12.03 -2.79
CA LEU A 117 -2.29 -13.26 -3.39
C LEU A 117 -2.37 -14.45 -2.43
N ALA A 118 -1.93 -14.25 -1.17
CA ALA A 118 -2.00 -15.29 -0.14
C ALA A 118 -3.44 -15.71 0.14
N LEU A 119 -4.35 -14.75 0.19
CA LEU A 119 -5.77 -15.01 0.42
C LEU A 119 -6.40 -15.79 -0.73
N LEU A 120 -6.08 -15.43 -1.99
CA LEU A 120 -6.58 -16.14 -3.17
C LEU A 120 -6.09 -17.59 -3.21
N ARG A 121 -4.86 -17.84 -2.74
CA ARG A 121 -4.29 -19.20 -2.65
C ARG A 121 -4.72 -19.95 -1.39
N GLY A 122 -5.34 -19.29 -0.42
CA GLY A 122 -5.66 -19.87 0.88
C GLY A 122 -4.43 -20.18 1.71
N GLU A 123 -3.35 -19.44 1.55
CA GLU A 123 -2.10 -19.63 2.30
C GLU A 123 -2.26 -19.23 3.77
N ARG A 124 -1.70 -20.05 4.65
CA ARG A 124 -1.76 -19.83 6.09
C ARG A 124 -0.56 -19.09 6.63
#